data_ad3420c56f56f59832bc0bc7cbbdda92
#
_entry.id   ad3420c56f56f59832bc0bc7cbbdda92
#
_cell.length_a   1.000
_cell.length_b   1.000
_cell.length_c   1.000
_cell.angle_alpha   90.00
_cell.angle_beta   90.00
_cell.angle_gamma   90.00
#
_symmetry.space_group_name_H-M   'P 1'
#
loop_
_entity.id
_entity.type
_entity.pdbx_description
1 polymer ?
#
loop_
_entity_poly.entity_id
_entity_poly.type
_entity_poly.pdbx_seq_one_letter_code
_entity_poly.pdbx_strand_id
1 'polypeptide(L)'
;MRRREFITLLGGTVAWPFAARAQQPAIPVIGFLSSRSPDESKHVLAAFHQGLSETEFTEGRNIAVEYRWAFGEYEKLPALAADLVRRNVVVIAALGGDVSAKAAEQATSTIPIVFSAAGDVVKAGLVKTWNKPEGNATGFTLLTNDLESKRLGLLHDLLPKADLVGVLYDPNFSPAEDQLGALEKAANTIALRLDGSILFTLCSSRRAVPRCPGEHRANSR
;
A
#
# COMPACT_ATOMS: atom_id res chain seq x y z
N MET A 1 -42.32 -52.13 27.97
CA MET A 1 -41.11 -51.48 27.38
C MET A 1 -40.15 -52.56 26.98
N ARG A 2 -39.85 -52.72 25.69
CA ARG A 2 -38.93 -53.79 25.16
C ARG A 2 -37.51 -53.36 25.35
N ARG A 3 -36.63 -54.23 25.84
CA ARG A 3 -35.20 -53.99 26.14
C ARG A 3 -34.42 -53.39 24.92
N ARG A 4 -34.95 -53.50 23.71
CA ARG A 4 -34.32 -52.95 22.50
C ARG A 4 -34.46 -51.45 22.36
N GLU A 5 -35.51 -50.82 22.90
CA GLU A 5 -35.76 -49.37 22.82
C GLU A 5 -34.86 -48.58 23.81
N PHE A 6 -34.42 -49.23 24.90
CA PHE A 6 -33.57 -48.58 25.87
C PHE A 6 -32.14 -48.45 25.40
N ILE A 7 -31.67 -49.40 24.55
CA ILE A 7 -30.27 -49.36 23.99
C ILE A 7 -30.12 -48.31 22.92
N THR A 8 -31.19 -48.02 22.13
CA THR A 8 -31.14 -46.97 21.08
C THR A 8 -31.19 -45.58 21.67
N LEU A 9 -31.76 -45.37 22.83
CA LEU A 9 -31.74 -44.07 23.53
C LEU A 9 -30.37 -43.76 24.18
N LEU A 10 -29.60 -44.77 24.64
CA LEU A 10 -28.27 -44.58 25.21
C LEU A 10 -27.19 -44.35 24.13
N GLY A 11 -27.35 -44.87 22.93
CA GLY A 11 -26.41 -44.69 21.82
C GLY A 11 -26.38 -43.27 21.21
N GLY A 12 -27.54 -42.56 21.31
CA GLY A 12 -27.66 -41.20 20.74
C GLY A 12 -27.00 -40.09 21.55
N THR A 13 -26.78 -40.31 22.87
CA THR A 13 -26.24 -39.28 23.78
C THR A 13 -24.70 -39.19 23.80
N VAL A 14 -24.01 -40.21 23.31
CA VAL A 14 -22.55 -40.25 23.31
C VAL A 14 -21.94 -39.52 22.11
N ALA A 15 -22.70 -39.34 21.00
CA ALA A 15 -22.21 -38.68 19.78
C ALA A 15 -22.31 -37.14 19.83
N TRP A 16 -23.08 -36.56 20.78
CA TRP A 16 -23.32 -35.13 20.87
C TRP A 16 -22.08 -34.27 21.20
N PRO A 17 -21.14 -34.65 22.06
CA PRO A 17 -19.98 -33.83 22.39
C PRO A 17 -18.92 -33.79 21.28
N PHE A 18 -18.94 -34.71 20.30
CA PHE A 18 -17.98 -34.67 19.18
C PHE A 18 -18.40 -33.72 18.06
N ALA A 19 -19.68 -33.45 17.88
CA ALA A 19 -20.16 -32.48 16.90
C ALA A 19 -19.95 -31.04 17.34
N ALA A 20 -19.92 -30.74 18.64
CA ALA A 20 -19.72 -29.41 19.17
C ALA A 20 -18.27 -28.91 19.11
N ARG A 21 -17.28 -29.79 18.90
CA ARG A 21 -15.86 -29.41 18.73
C ARG A 21 -15.47 -29.04 17.30
N ALA A 22 -16.33 -29.24 16.33
CA ALA A 22 -16.04 -29.02 14.92
C ALA A 22 -16.20 -27.55 14.45
N GLN A 23 -16.66 -26.66 15.31
CA GLN A 23 -16.85 -25.24 14.98
C GLN A 23 -15.99 -24.34 15.89
N GLN A 24 -14.69 -24.56 15.92
CA GLN A 24 -13.82 -23.43 16.25
C GLN A 24 -13.90 -22.46 15.06
N PRO A 25 -14.39 -21.22 15.28
CA PRO A 25 -14.42 -20.24 14.18
C PRO A 25 -13.00 -20.12 13.66
N ALA A 26 -12.85 -20.31 12.36
CA ALA A 26 -11.56 -20.12 11.71
C ALA A 26 -11.07 -18.71 12.04
N ILE A 27 -9.83 -18.60 12.51
CA ILE A 27 -9.21 -17.31 12.82
C ILE A 27 -9.26 -16.46 11.54
N PRO A 28 -9.86 -15.25 11.56
CA PRO A 28 -9.93 -14.40 10.37
C PRO A 28 -8.53 -14.02 9.91
N VAL A 29 -8.33 -14.03 8.59
CA VAL A 29 -7.04 -13.72 7.97
C VAL A 29 -7.12 -12.34 7.32
N ILE A 30 -6.24 -11.44 7.72
CA ILE A 30 -6.05 -10.12 7.11
C ILE A 30 -4.96 -10.24 6.05
N GLY A 31 -5.20 -9.70 4.85
CA GLY A 31 -4.17 -9.54 3.84
C GLY A 31 -3.46 -8.20 3.98
N PHE A 32 -2.15 -8.18 4.13
CA PHE A 32 -1.34 -6.97 4.11
C PHE A 32 -0.61 -6.86 2.77
N LEU A 33 -0.87 -5.80 1.99
CA LEU A 33 -0.27 -5.58 0.68
C LEU A 33 0.55 -4.29 0.68
N SER A 34 1.82 -4.39 0.31
CA SER A 34 2.71 -3.23 0.22
C SER A 34 3.60 -3.29 -1.01
N SER A 35 3.79 -2.14 -1.65
CA SER A 35 4.78 -1.94 -2.71
C SER A 35 6.22 -1.97 -2.21
N ARG A 36 6.42 -1.71 -0.91
CA ARG A 36 7.72 -1.61 -0.25
C ARG A 36 8.22 -2.95 0.26
N SER A 37 9.41 -2.95 0.87
CA SER A 37 9.95 -4.07 1.63
C SER A 37 9.52 -4.01 3.11
N PRO A 38 9.62 -5.12 3.88
CA PRO A 38 9.40 -5.13 5.32
C PRO A 38 10.28 -4.12 6.07
N ASP A 39 11.54 -4.00 5.66
CA ASP A 39 12.51 -3.10 6.32
C ASP A 39 12.13 -1.63 6.17
N GLU A 40 11.69 -1.22 4.99
CA GLU A 40 11.22 0.15 4.73
C GLU A 40 9.88 0.45 5.43
N SER A 41 9.11 -0.58 5.74
CA SER A 41 7.76 -0.46 6.29
C SER A 41 7.68 -0.69 7.80
N LYS A 42 8.80 -0.80 8.52
CA LYS A 42 8.84 -1.11 9.96
C LYS A 42 7.93 -0.19 10.80
N HIS A 43 7.94 1.11 10.52
CA HIS A 43 7.11 2.08 11.22
C HIS A 43 5.60 1.92 10.90
N VAL A 44 5.27 1.58 9.64
CA VAL A 44 3.89 1.31 9.22
C VAL A 44 3.38 0.01 9.87
N LEU A 45 4.22 -1.03 9.88
CA LEU A 45 3.88 -2.29 10.54
C LEU A 45 3.67 -2.12 12.05
N ALA A 46 4.56 -1.38 12.71
CA ALA A 46 4.42 -1.11 14.14
C ALA A 46 3.09 -0.39 14.45
N ALA A 47 2.75 0.65 13.67
CA ALA A 47 1.48 1.36 13.81
C ALA A 47 0.27 0.48 13.49
N PHE A 48 0.36 -0.38 12.46
CA PHE A 48 -0.68 -1.33 12.10
C PHE A 48 -0.96 -2.33 13.24
N HIS A 49 0.09 -2.94 13.81
CA HIS A 49 -0.06 -3.86 14.93
C HIS A 49 -0.56 -3.16 16.20
N GLN A 50 -0.09 -1.94 16.45
CA GLN A 50 -0.60 -1.14 17.56
C GLN A 50 -2.11 -0.89 17.41
N GLY A 51 -2.56 -0.41 16.24
CA GLY A 51 -3.97 -0.17 15.97
C GLY A 51 -4.84 -1.43 16.10
N LEU A 52 -4.33 -2.59 15.65
CA LEU A 52 -5.01 -3.86 15.87
C LEU A 52 -5.13 -4.19 17.36
N SER A 53 -4.06 -4.03 18.13
CA SER A 53 -4.04 -4.34 19.56
C SER A 53 -4.96 -3.43 20.38
N GLU A 54 -5.09 -2.16 19.99
CA GLU A 54 -6.01 -1.19 20.62
C GLU A 54 -7.49 -1.56 20.40
N THR A 55 -7.77 -2.38 19.38
CA THR A 55 -9.11 -2.91 19.06
C THR A 55 -9.26 -4.39 19.49
N GLU A 56 -8.43 -4.87 20.41
CA GLU A 56 -8.42 -6.23 20.95
C GLU A 56 -8.03 -7.33 19.93
N PHE A 57 -7.58 -6.97 18.73
CA PHE A 57 -7.04 -7.92 17.76
C PHE A 57 -5.55 -8.12 17.97
N THR A 58 -5.14 -9.39 18.03
CA THR A 58 -3.73 -9.79 18.22
C THR A 58 -3.38 -10.89 17.24
N GLU A 59 -2.35 -10.64 16.42
CA GLU A 59 -1.84 -11.64 15.49
C GLU A 59 -1.39 -12.91 16.23
N GLY A 60 -1.76 -14.06 15.70
CA GLY A 60 -1.50 -15.37 16.31
C GLY A 60 -2.46 -15.78 17.44
N ARG A 61 -3.33 -14.88 17.92
CA ARG A 61 -4.32 -15.17 18.95
C ARG A 61 -5.74 -15.25 18.40
N ASN A 62 -6.21 -14.18 17.78
CA ASN A 62 -7.59 -14.10 17.26
C ASN A 62 -7.67 -13.55 15.82
N ILE A 63 -6.53 -13.18 15.23
CA ILE A 63 -6.36 -12.90 13.81
C ILE A 63 -5.06 -13.53 13.30
N ALA A 64 -4.98 -13.76 11.99
CA ALA A 64 -3.75 -14.05 11.26
C ALA A 64 -3.52 -12.95 10.21
N VAL A 65 -2.26 -12.68 9.86
CA VAL A 65 -1.92 -11.70 8.82
C VAL A 65 -1.08 -12.37 7.73
N GLU A 66 -1.51 -12.23 6.50
CA GLU A 66 -0.81 -12.70 5.30
C GLU A 66 -0.14 -11.51 4.63
N TYR A 67 1.18 -11.43 4.74
CA TYR A 67 1.96 -10.32 4.19
C TYR A 67 2.34 -10.57 2.73
N ARG A 68 2.20 -9.52 1.90
CA ARG A 68 2.66 -9.50 0.50
C ARG A 68 3.46 -8.23 0.24
N TRP A 69 4.70 -8.41 -0.18
CA TRP A 69 5.68 -7.35 -0.40
C TRP A 69 6.14 -7.36 -1.85
N ALA A 70 6.07 -6.22 -2.52
CA ALA A 70 6.51 -6.09 -3.91
C ALA A 70 7.98 -5.67 -4.02
N PHE A 71 8.64 -5.23 -2.93
CA PHE A 71 10.06 -4.83 -2.91
C PHE A 71 10.41 -3.76 -3.97
N GLY A 72 9.50 -2.81 -4.24
CA GLY A 72 9.65 -1.78 -5.26
C GLY A 72 9.30 -2.24 -6.69
N GLU A 73 9.02 -3.52 -6.90
CA GLU A 73 8.63 -4.08 -8.20
C GLU A 73 7.10 -4.00 -8.36
N TYR A 74 6.61 -2.83 -8.75
CA TYR A 74 5.16 -2.53 -8.81
C TYR A 74 4.38 -3.49 -9.71
N GLU A 75 5.00 -4.03 -10.76
CA GLU A 75 4.43 -5.02 -11.66
C GLU A 75 4.04 -6.34 -10.97
N LYS A 76 4.58 -6.62 -9.78
CA LYS A 76 4.20 -7.80 -8.98
C LYS A 76 2.90 -7.60 -8.19
N LEU A 77 2.49 -6.35 -7.93
CA LEU A 77 1.34 -6.05 -7.08
C LEU A 77 0.03 -6.71 -7.52
N PRO A 78 -0.34 -6.75 -8.83
CA PRO A 78 -1.56 -7.43 -9.25
C PRO A 78 -1.58 -8.92 -8.90
N ALA A 79 -0.46 -9.62 -9.09
CA ALA A 79 -0.35 -11.05 -8.75
C ALA A 79 -0.39 -11.29 -7.24
N LEU A 80 0.23 -10.42 -6.44
CA LEU A 80 0.22 -10.47 -4.98
C LEU A 80 -1.18 -10.19 -4.41
N ALA A 81 -1.90 -9.21 -4.95
CA ALA A 81 -3.28 -8.93 -4.59
C ALA A 81 -4.20 -10.12 -4.93
N ALA A 82 -4.08 -10.67 -6.13
CA ALA A 82 -4.84 -11.86 -6.54
C ALA A 82 -4.54 -13.08 -5.66
N ASP A 83 -3.32 -13.21 -5.14
CA ASP A 83 -2.98 -14.28 -4.19
C ASP A 83 -3.73 -14.12 -2.85
N LEU A 84 -3.82 -12.91 -2.32
CA LEU A 84 -4.63 -12.62 -1.12
C LEU A 84 -6.12 -12.93 -1.34
N VAL A 85 -6.66 -12.60 -2.52
CA VAL A 85 -8.06 -12.94 -2.88
C VAL A 85 -8.26 -14.44 -2.90
N ARG A 86 -7.35 -15.22 -3.52
CA ARG A 86 -7.43 -16.70 -3.53
C ARG A 86 -7.37 -17.32 -2.13
N ARG A 87 -6.71 -16.67 -1.20
CA ARG A 87 -6.62 -17.12 0.21
C ARG A 87 -7.85 -16.75 1.04
N ASN A 88 -8.84 -16.11 0.42
CA ASN A 88 -10.09 -15.70 1.06
C ASN A 88 -9.85 -14.86 2.33
N VAL A 89 -8.93 -13.89 2.26
CA VAL A 89 -8.72 -12.95 3.36
C VAL A 89 -10.00 -12.15 3.62
N VAL A 90 -10.27 -11.80 4.88
CA VAL A 90 -11.51 -11.09 5.25
C VAL A 90 -11.43 -9.59 4.96
N VAL A 91 -10.22 -9.05 4.85
CA VAL A 91 -9.95 -7.64 4.51
C VAL A 91 -8.54 -7.54 3.94
N ILE A 92 -8.31 -6.60 3.03
CA ILE A 92 -6.98 -6.26 2.49
C ILE A 92 -6.56 -4.90 3.04
N ALA A 93 -5.48 -4.87 3.82
CA ALA A 93 -4.80 -3.65 4.25
C ALA A 93 -3.73 -3.26 3.21
N ALA A 94 -4.08 -2.38 2.28
CA ALA A 94 -3.21 -1.90 1.21
C ALA A 94 -2.43 -0.65 1.66
N LEU A 95 -1.42 -0.85 2.50
CA LEU A 95 -0.68 0.22 3.18
C LEU A 95 0.66 0.56 2.51
N GLY A 96 0.85 0.16 1.27
CA GLY A 96 2.03 0.47 0.45
C GLY A 96 1.89 1.68 -0.47
N GLY A 97 0.93 2.57 -0.22
CA GLY A 97 0.64 3.74 -1.06
C GLY A 97 -0.34 3.46 -2.21
N ASP A 98 -0.53 4.47 -3.05
CA ASP A 98 -1.55 4.51 -4.12
C ASP A 98 -1.51 3.28 -5.05
N VAL A 99 -0.31 2.83 -5.42
CA VAL A 99 -0.11 1.67 -6.30
C VAL A 99 -0.61 0.36 -5.68
N SER A 100 -0.41 0.18 -4.37
CA SER A 100 -0.91 -0.99 -3.64
C SER A 100 -2.43 -0.96 -3.49
N ALA A 101 -3.00 0.21 -3.21
CA ALA A 101 -4.44 0.43 -3.14
C ALA A 101 -5.12 0.10 -4.48
N LYS A 102 -4.54 0.60 -5.59
CA LYS A 102 -5.03 0.36 -6.94
C LYS A 102 -4.98 -1.12 -7.32
N ALA A 103 -3.89 -1.81 -7.01
CA ALA A 103 -3.77 -3.24 -7.27
C ALA A 103 -4.78 -4.07 -6.46
N ALA A 104 -5.05 -3.72 -5.21
CA ALA A 104 -6.07 -4.38 -4.40
C ALA A 104 -7.48 -4.14 -4.96
N GLU A 105 -7.82 -2.90 -5.35
CA GLU A 105 -9.10 -2.54 -5.93
C GLU A 105 -9.37 -3.29 -7.25
N GLN A 106 -8.36 -3.43 -8.09
CA GLN A 106 -8.46 -4.20 -9.34
C GLN A 106 -8.61 -5.71 -9.13
N ALA A 107 -8.12 -6.24 -8.00
CA ALA A 107 -8.16 -7.68 -7.73
C ALA A 107 -9.50 -8.15 -7.16
N THR A 108 -10.29 -7.29 -6.50
CA THR A 108 -11.55 -7.66 -5.88
C THR A 108 -12.52 -6.49 -5.75
N SER A 109 -13.81 -6.77 -5.97
CA SER A 109 -14.91 -5.85 -5.70
C SER A 109 -15.72 -6.23 -4.45
N THR A 110 -15.36 -7.31 -3.76
CA THR A 110 -16.15 -7.87 -2.65
C THR A 110 -15.40 -7.89 -1.33
N ILE A 111 -14.09 -8.16 -1.34
CA ILE A 111 -13.29 -8.13 -0.11
C ILE A 111 -13.06 -6.67 0.27
N PRO A 112 -13.39 -6.25 1.51
CA PRO A 112 -13.11 -4.90 1.98
C PRO A 112 -11.62 -4.53 1.86
N ILE A 113 -11.34 -3.31 1.42
CA ILE A 113 -9.99 -2.79 1.27
C ILE A 113 -9.85 -1.55 2.17
N VAL A 114 -8.83 -1.56 3.02
CA VAL A 114 -8.41 -0.37 3.77
C VAL A 114 -7.07 0.08 3.23
N PHE A 115 -7.00 1.32 2.74
CA PHE A 115 -5.79 1.81 2.08
C PHE A 115 -5.20 3.06 2.74
N SER A 116 -3.92 3.29 2.49
CA SER A 116 -3.25 4.58 2.69
C SER A 116 -2.79 5.12 1.35
N ALA A 117 -3.02 6.40 1.11
CA ALA A 117 -2.65 7.09 -0.12
C ALA A 117 -1.92 8.41 0.15
N ALA A 118 -1.24 8.95 -0.85
CA ALA A 118 -0.54 10.22 -0.77
C ALA A 118 -1.15 11.30 -1.69
N GLY A 119 -1.90 10.90 -2.71
CA GLY A 119 -2.55 11.76 -3.70
C GLY A 119 -4.05 11.88 -3.53
N ASP A 120 -4.68 12.49 -4.52
CA ASP A 120 -6.14 12.59 -4.62
C ASP A 120 -6.74 11.22 -5.00
N VAL A 121 -7.39 10.59 -4.05
CA VAL A 121 -7.98 9.26 -4.18
C VAL A 121 -9.20 9.22 -5.10
N VAL A 122 -9.89 10.36 -5.29
CA VAL A 122 -11.00 10.49 -6.25
C VAL A 122 -10.44 10.59 -7.66
N LYS A 123 -9.43 11.44 -7.87
CA LYS A 123 -8.74 11.57 -9.16
C LYS A 123 -8.05 10.25 -9.57
N ALA A 124 -7.49 9.52 -8.61
CA ALA A 124 -6.90 8.20 -8.83
C ALA A 124 -7.94 7.10 -9.09
N GLY A 125 -9.24 7.38 -8.89
CA GLY A 125 -10.33 6.45 -9.09
C GLY A 125 -10.43 5.36 -8.03
N LEU A 126 -9.79 5.53 -6.86
CA LEU A 126 -9.87 4.60 -5.73
C LEU A 126 -11.20 4.70 -4.99
N VAL A 127 -11.79 5.89 -4.97
CA VAL A 127 -13.11 6.16 -4.41
C VAL A 127 -13.88 7.11 -5.31
N LYS A 128 -15.21 7.05 -5.31
CA LYS A 128 -16.02 7.94 -6.16
C LYS A 128 -16.09 9.36 -5.62
N THR A 129 -16.20 9.51 -4.33
CA THR A 129 -16.25 10.80 -3.66
C THR A 129 -15.57 10.74 -2.30
N TRP A 130 -15.12 11.89 -1.79
CA TRP A 130 -14.41 11.99 -0.52
C TRP A 130 -15.24 11.56 0.70
N ASN A 131 -16.50 11.96 0.74
CA ASN A 131 -17.40 11.74 1.87
C ASN A 131 -18.24 10.47 1.75
N LYS A 132 -18.28 9.86 0.57
CA LYS A 132 -19.00 8.62 0.31
C LYS A 132 -18.21 7.77 -0.68
N PRO A 133 -17.29 6.93 -0.22
CA PRO A 133 -16.38 6.18 -1.09
C PRO A 133 -17.07 5.35 -2.15
N GLU A 134 -18.25 4.77 -1.85
CA GLU A 134 -18.99 3.78 -2.66
C GLU A 134 -18.09 2.64 -3.16
N GLY A 135 -18.50 1.41 -2.96
CA GLY A 135 -17.71 0.23 -3.28
C GLY A 135 -17.12 -0.43 -2.03
N ASN A 136 -16.05 -1.20 -2.20
CA ASN A 136 -15.43 -2.00 -1.14
C ASN A 136 -14.13 -1.40 -0.59
N ALA A 137 -13.71 -0.22 -1.07
CA ALA A 137 -12.47 0.42 -0.66
C ALA A 137 -12.74 1.67 0.21
N THR A 138 -12.02 1.78 1.33
CA THR A 138 -11.99 2.96 2.21
C THR A 138 -10.58 3.17 2.71
N GLY A 139 -10.26 4.37 3.19
CA GLY A 139 -8.91 4.64 3.68
C GLY A 139 -8.70 6.11 4.01
N PHE A 140 -7.43 6.48 4.07
CA PHE A 140 -7.01 7.85 4.29
C PHE A 140 -5.95 8.27 3.29
N THR A 141 -5.85 9.58 3.05
CA THR A 141 -4.78 10.16 2.24
C THR A 141 -4.15 11.34 2.96
N LEU A 142 -2.85 11.50 2.74
CA LEU A 142 -2.08 12.62 3.31
C LEU A 142 -2.07 13.85 2.41
N LEU A 143 -2.56 13.74 1.16
CA LEU A 143 -2.56 14.81 0.14
C LEU A 143 -1.17 15.46 -0.06
N THR A 144 -0.11 14.71 0.20
CA THR A 144 1.26 15.22 0.14
C THR A 144 1.68 15.58 -1.28
N ASN A 145 1.09 14.93 -2.29
CA ASN A 145 1.38 15.19 -3.71
C ASN A 145 0.89 16.57 -4.14
N ASP A 146 -0.14 17.13 -3.48
CA ASP A 146 -0.68 18.46 -3.80
C ASP A 146 0.17 19.59 -3.22
N LEU A 147 1.16 19.27 -2.38
CA LEU A 147 2.03 20.25 -1.74
C LEU A 147 3.30 20.58 -2.55
N GLU A 148 3.58 19.86 -3.65
CA GLU A 148 4.83 20.01 -4.39
C GLU A 148 5.04 21.42 -4.94
N SER A 149 4.00 22.02 -5.50
CA SER A 149 4.07 23.43 -6.00
C SER A 149 4.37 24.42 -4.87
N LYS A 150 3.80 24.21 -3.67
CA LYS A 150 4.07 25.06 -2.50
C LYS A 150 5.49 24.88 -1.98
N ARG A 151 5.99 23.63 -1.97
CA ARG A 151 7.37 23.33 -1.58
C ARG A 151 8.37 24.01 -2.51
N LEU A 152 8.09 24.01 -3.84
CA LEU A 152 8.91 24.70 -4.82
C LEU A 152 8.92 26.21 -4.58
N GLY A 153 7.76 26.81 -4.31
CA GLY A 153 7.67 28.24 -3.96
C GLY A 153 8.48 28.58 -2.71
N LEU A 154 8.35 27.82 -1.64
CA LEU A 154 9.14 28.01 -0.42
C LEU A 154 10.64 27.84 -0.65
N LEU A 155 11.04 26.88 -1.50
CA LEU A 155 12.45 26.70 -1.87
C LEU A 155 12.98 27.91 -2.63
N HIS A 156 12.20 28.47 -3.56
CA HIS A 156 12.55 29.69 -4.29
C HIS A 156 12.68 30.89 -3.34
N ASP A 157 11.77 31.05 -2.37
CA ASP A 157 11.84 32.12 -1.37
C ASP A 157 13.11 32.02 -0.51
N LEU A 158 13.52 30.82 -0.16
CA LEU A 158 14.75 30.55 0.58
C LEU A 158 16.02 30.79 -0.25
N LEU A 159 15.96 30.51 -1.54
CA LEU A 159 17.11 30.59 -2.47
C LEU A 159 16.73 31.44 -3.71
N PRO A 160 16.50 32.75 -3.55
CA PRO A 160 15.97 33.61 -4.64
C PRO A 160 16.93 33.81 -5.81
N LYS A 161 18.19 33.43 -5.66
CA LYS A 161 19.23 33.48 -6.71
C LYS A 161 19.38 32.17 -7.48
N ALA A 162 18.69 31.10 -7.04
CA ALA A 162 18.73 29.82 -7.74
C ALA A 162 17.82 29.92 -8.98
N ASP A 163 18.37 29.63 -10.16
CA ASP A 163 17.66 29.62 -11.44
C ASP A 163 17.42 28.18 -11.94
N LEU A 164 17.95 27.19 -11.25
CA LEU A 164 17.81 25.77 -11.57
C LEU A 164 17.58 24.93 -10.31
N VAL A 165 16.58 24.05 -10.36
CA VAL A 165 16.26 23.08 -9.30
C VAL A 165 16.19 21.69 -9.89
N GLY A 166 16.92 20.75 -9.28
CA GLY A 166 16.86 19.33 -9.62
C GLY A 166 15.61 18.67 -9.01
N VAL A 167 14.86 17.92 -9.79
CA VAL A 167 13.71 17.13 -9.37
C VAL A 167 14.05 15.66 -9.48
N LEU A 168 14.02 14.96 -8.34
CA LEU A 168 14.25 13.54 -8.27
C LEU A 168 12.91 12.81 -8.15
N TYR A 169 12.60 11.93 -9.10
CA TYR A 169 11.34 11.20 -9.12
C TYR A 169 11.50 9.76 -9.62
N ASP A 170 10.56 8.88 -9.24
CA ASP A 170 10.45 7.53 -9.76
C ASP A 170 9.43 7.49 -10.91
N PRO A 171 9.85 7.22 -12.17
CA PRO A 171 8.94 7.20 -13.31
C PRO A 171 7.92 6.06 -13.28
N ASN A 172 8.17 5.01 -12.47
CA ASN A 172 7.24 3.90 -12.30
C ASN A 172 6.15 4.18 -11.26
N PHE A 173 6.29 5.28 -10.52
CA PHE A 173 5.28 5.73 -9.58
C PHE A 173 4.14 6.40 -10.33
N SER A 174 2.94 5.80 -10.32
CA SER A 174 1.79 6.24 -11.13
C SER A 174 1.47 7.74 -11.07
N PRO A 175 1.58 8.44 -9.91
CA PRO A 175 1.38 9.88 -9.83
C PRO A 175 2.54 10.75 -10.33
N ALA A 176 3.67 10.18 -10.75
CA ALA A 176 4.88 10.96 -11.08
C ALA A 176 4.67 11.99 -12.21
N GLU A 177 3.96 11.61 -13.24
CA GLU A 177 3.66 12.53 -14.37
C GLU A 177 2.80 13.72 -13.94
N ASP A 178 1.77 13.47 -13.12
CA ASP A 178 0.91 14.53 -12.56
C ASP A 178 1.70 15.47 -11.66
N GLN A 179 2.61 14.92 -10.82
CA GLN A 179 3.48 15.70 -9.94
C GLN A 179 4.45 16.57 -10.74
N LEU A 180 5.10 16.01 -11.76
CA LEU A 180 5.99 16.76 -12.65
C LEU A 180 5.25 17.88 -13.37
N GLY A 181 4.09 17.60 -13.94
CA GLY A 181 3.27 18.62 -14.61
C GLY A 181 2.83 19.75 -13.67
N ALA A 182 2.56 19.46 -12.39
CA ALA A 182 2.25 20.47 -11.39
C ALA A 182 3.49 21.33 -11.02
N LEU A 183 4.66 20.67 -10.87
CA LEU A 183 5.93 21.36 -10.62
C LEU A 183 6.36 22.24 -11.79
N GLU A 184 6.24 21.78 -13.03
CA GLU A 184 6.55 22.57 -14.23
C GLU A 184 5.70 23.82 -14.34
N LYS A 185 4.39 23.71 -14.07
CA LYS A 185 3.50 24.88 -14.02
C LYS A 185 3.91 25.88 -12.95
N ALA A 186 4.25 25.39 -11.76
CA ALA A 186 4.70 26.25 -10.65
C ALA A 186 6.04 26.92 -10.98
N ALA A 187 7.01 26.18 -11.52
CA ALA A 187 8.31 26.69 -11.92
C ALA A 187 8.22 27.77 -12.99
N ASN A 188 7.38 27.58 -14.01
CA ASN A 188 7.13 28.59 -15.03
C ASN A 188 6.56 29.89 -14.46
N THR A 189 5.74 29.81 -13.41
CA THR A 189 5.15 30.99 -12.76
C THR A 189 6.20 31.85 -12.06
N ILE A 190 7.27 31.22 -11.54
CA ILE A 190 8.36 31.91 -10.80
C ILE A 190 9.66 32.01 -11.62
N ALA A 191 9.60 31.76 -12.93
CA ALA A 191 10.74 31.78 -13.86
C ALA A 191 11.92 30.88 -13.43
N LEU A 192 11.63 29.75 -12.80
CA LEU A 192 12.60 28.76 -12.35
C LEU A 192 12.72 27.62 -13.38
N ARG A 193 13.94 27.16 -13.65
CA ARG A 193 14.16 25.99 -14.50
C ARG A 193 14.18 24.71 -13.65
N LEU A 194 13.56 23.66 -14.15
CA LEU A 194 13.63 22.33 -13.55
C LEU A 194 14.54 21.42 -14.37
N ASP A 195 15.38 20.66 -13.70
CA ASP A 195 16.13 19.54 -14.26
C ASP A 195 15.57 18.24 -13.67
N GLY A 196 14.87 17.48 -14.48
CA GLY A 196 14.27 16.20 -14.09
C GLY A 196 15.33 15.11 -14.08
N SER A 197 15.78 14.71 -12.90
CA SER A 197 16.64 13.53 -12.70
C SER A 197 15.80 12.33 -12.32
N ILE A 198 15.90 11.24 -13.10
CA ILE A 198 15.20 10.00 -12.84
C ILE A 198 15.87 9.28 -11.67
N LEU A 199 15.10 8.97 -10.64
CA LEU A 199 15.55 8.08 -9.58
C LEU A 199 15.43 6.65 -10.11
N PHE A 200 16.56 6.06 -10.50
CA PHE A 200 16.55 4.62 -10.72
C PHE A 200 16.19 3.94 -9.41
N THR A 201 15.11 3.17 -9.42
CA THR A 201 14.79 2.25 -8.35
C THR A 201 16.06 1.47 -8.04
N LEU A 202 16.59 1.62 -6.83
CA LEU A 202 17.66 0.79 -6.34
C LEU A 202 17.10 -0.63 -6.26
N CYS A 203 17.13 -1.29 -7.42
CA CYS A 203 16.98 -2.73 -7.49
C CYS A 203 18.04 -3.29 -6.52
N SER A 204 17.61 -4.10 -5.56
CA SER A 204 18.43 -4.75 -4.55
C SER A 204 19.34 -5.83 -5.17
N SER A 205 20.12 -5.45 -6.16
CA SER A 205 21.27 -6.23 -6.62
C SER A 205 22.49 -5.35 -6.45
N ARG A 206 23.37 -5.74 -5.54
CA ARG A 206 24.74 -5.25 -5.41
C ARG A 206 25.47 -5.37 -6.77
N ARG A 207 25.23 -4.45 -7.67
CA ARG A 207 26.07 -4.23 -8.87
C ARG A 207 26.25 -2.74 -9.08
N ALA A 208 27.51 -2.39 -9.31
CA ALA A 208 28.09 -1.08 -9.47
C ALA A 208 27.17 -0.05 -10.13
N VAL A 209 27.09 1.13 -9.50
CA VAL A 209 26.53 2.35 -10.07
C VAL A 209 27.19 2.59 -11.45
N PRO A 210 26.44 2.62 -12.56
CA PRO A 210 27.00 3.08 -13.82
C PRO A 210 27.27 4.58 -13.67
N ARG A 211 28.48 5.00 -13.97
CA ARG A 211 28.86 6.43 -14.04
C ARG A 211 27.94 7.12 -15.07
N CYS A 212 27.40 8.26 -14.68
CA CYS A 212 26.67 9.12 -15.59
C CYS A 212 27.52 9.43 -16.82
N PRO A 213 26.97 9.27 -18.06
CA PRO A 213 27.64 9.79 -19.25
C PRO A 213 27.38 11.30 -19.31
N GLY A 214 28.37 12.12 -18.98
CA GLY A 214 28.26 13.57 -19.10
C GLY A 214 29.22 14.43 -18.30
N GLU A 215 30.25 13.89 -17.64
CA GLU A 215 31.34 14.72 -17.13
C GLU A 215 32.22 15.22 -18.28
N HIS A 216 31.83 16.32 -18.89
CA HIS A 216 32.76 17.13 -19.67
C HIS A 216 33.79 17.74 -18.71
N ARG A 217 35.00 17.22 -18.80
CA ARG A 217 36.22 17.83 -18.20
C ARG A 217 36.26 19.32 -18.55
N ALA A 218 36.07 20.18 -17.56
CA ALA A 218 36.60 21.54 -17.63
C ALA A 218 38.09 21.43 -17.59
N ASN A 219 38.72 21.63 -18.72
CA ASN A 219 40.20 21.63 -18.85
C ASN A 219 40.72 22.98 -18.37
N SER A 220 41.54 22.94 -17.38
CA SER A 220 42.34 24.06 -16.89
C SER A 220 43.27 24.61 -17.97
N ARG A 221 43.20 25.89 -18.21
CA ARG A 221 44.34 26.76 -18.48
C ARG A 221 44.17 28.11 -17.81
#